data_369f715a58cc8f19285a2f124aa07887
#
_entry.id   369f715a58cc8f19285a2f124aa07887
#
_cell.length_a   1.000
_cell.length_b   1.000
_cell.length_c   1.000
_cell.angle_alpha   90.00
_cell.angle_beta   90.00
_cell.angle_gamma   90.00
#
_symmetry.space_group_name_H-M   'P 1'
#
loop_
_entity.id
_entity.type
_entity.pdbx_description
1 polymer ?
#
loop_
_entity_poly.entity_id
_entity_poly.type
_entity_poly.pdbx_seq_one_letter_code
_entity_poly.pdbx_strand_id
1 'polypeptide(L)'
;AEAAFYLNELGVASYNGRPTKTVALDYINRVRQRAGGEVFKLTENELTFDRIVNERRVELAFEDHRYEDLKRWRVADEWWFNDQANQTATIYVLWPYKIYAPGTPENGKWIYRKMKAQNRASNAILSFNNTMYYNAYPMNEGNPNIEKNPNH
;
A
#
# COMPACT_ATOMS: atom_id res chain seq x y z
N ALA A 1 14.18 -5.68 1.62
CA ALA A 1 13.68 -5.64 3.00
C ALA A 1 12.57 -6.68 3.20
N GLU A 2 11.46 -6.61 2.44
CA GLU A 2 10.28 -7.47 2.62
C GLU A 2 10.60 -8.97 2.62
N ALA A 3 11.28 -9.48 1.59
CA ALA A 3 11.62 -10.90 1.52
C ALA A 3 12.46 -11.38 2.73
N ALA A 4 13.42 -10.58 3.18
CA ALA A 4 14.21 -10.92 4.36
C ALA A 4 13.38 -10.85 5.66
N PHE A 5 12.42 -9.95 5.74
CA PHE A 5 11.47 -9.89 6.86
C PHE A 5 10.63 -11.18 6.91
N TYR A 6 10.05 -11.61 5.79
CA TYR A 6 9.28 -12.86 5.75
C TYR A 6 10.12 -14.10 6.03
N LEU A 7 11.36 -14.16 5.57
CA LEU A 7 12.26 -15.25 5.93
C LEU A 7 12.46 -15.33 7.44
N ASN A 8 12.61 -14.18 8.11
CA ASN A 8 12.70 -14.13 9.57
C ASN A 8 11.42 -14.65 10.26
N GLU A 9 10.24 -14.22 9.78
CA GLU A 9 8.95 -14.70 10.32
C GLU A 9 8.75 -16.22 10.12
N LEU A 10 9.30 -16.76 9.04
CA LEU A 10 9.29 -18.21 8.76
C LEU A 10 10.37 -18.98 9.53
N GLY A 11 11.11 -18.33 10.45
CA GLY A 11 12.14 -18.97 11.26
C GLY A 11 13.47 -19.20 10.56
N VAL A 12 13.69 -18.65 9.36
CA VAL A 12 14.99 -18.68 8.69
C VAL A 12 15.91 -17.64 9.33
N ALA A 13 16.78 -18.08 10.22
CA ALA A 13 17.58 -17.19 11.05
C ALA A 13 18.61 -16.37 10.28
N SER A 14 19.16 -16.90 9.17
CA SER A 14 20.21 -16.21 8.41
C SER A 14 20.10 -16.41 6.91
N TYR A 15 20.60 -15.43 6.16
CA TYR A 15 20.76 -15.44 4.71
C TYR A 15 22.16 -14.94 4.36
N ASN A 16 22.94 -15.73 3.62
CA ASN A 16 24.34 -15.44 3.29
C ASN A 16 25.19 -15.05 4.50
N GLY A 17 25.06 -15.80 5.61
CA GLY A 17 25.83 -15.59 6.83
C GLY A 17 25.42 -14.36 7.66
N ARG A 18 24.34 -13.66 7.30
CA ARG A 18 23.82 -12.52 8.05
C ARG A 18 22.43 -12.83 8.59
N PRO A 19 22.09 -12.38 9.84
CA PRO A 19 20.74 -12.53 10.36
C PRO A 19 19.70 -11.90 9.42
N THR A 20 18.62 -12.61 9.12
CA THR A 20 17.57 -12.16 8.18
C THR A 20 16.92 -10.86 8.64
N LYS A 21 16.71 -10.68 9.94
CA LYS A 21 16.18 -9.44 10.51
C LYS A 21 17.12 -8.25 10.27
N THR A 22 18.41 -8.44 10.46
CA THR A 22 19.43 -7.40 10.16
C THR A 22 19.45 -7.07 8.66
N VAL A 23 19.33 -8.07 7.80
CA VAL A 23 19.27 -7.86 6.35
C VAL A 23 18.04 -7.03 5.97
N ALA A 24 16.87 -7.35 6.53
CA ALA A 24 15.65 -6.60 6.30
C ALA A 24 15.79 -5.12 6.74
N LEU A 25 16.34 -4.91 7.95
CA LEU A 25 16.55 -3.58 8.52
C LEU A 25 17.53 -2.74 7.68
N ASP A 26 18.64 -3.33 7.24
CA ASP A 26 19.62 -2.63 6.42
C ASP A 26 19.01 -2.16 5.09
N TYR A 27 18.24 -3.02 4.42
CA TYR A 27 17.66 -2.66 3.13
C TYR A 27 16.57 -1.58 3.24
N ILE A 28 15.72 -1.61 4.26
CA ILE A 28 14.74 -0.53 4.45
C ILE A 28 15.44 0.77 4.85
N ASN A 29 16.46 0.71 5.70
CA ASN A 29 17.19 1.88 6.16
C ASN A 29 18.03 2.54 5.05
N ARG A 30 18.47 1.81 4.04
CA ARG A 30 19.13 2.40 2.87
C ARG A 30 18.19 3.33 2.10
N VAL A 31 16.93 2.94 1.95
CA VAL A 31 15.90 3.78 1.30
C VAL A 31 15.62 5.01 2.17
N ARG A 32 15.36 4.81 3.44
CA ARG A 32 15.01 5.87 4.38
C ARG A 32 16.13 6.87 4.59
N GLN A 33 17.37 6.42 4.69
CA GLN A 33 18.55 7.27 4.80
C GLN A 33 18.74 8.15 3.56
N ARG A 34 18.50 7.60 2.37
CA ARG A 34 18.53 8.39 1.12
C ARG A 34 17.50 9.51 1.13
N ALA A 35 16.28 9.24 1.65
CA ALA A 35 15.18 10.20 1.66
C ALA A 35 15.33 11.30 2.73
N GLY A 36 15.83 10.98 3.92
CA GLY A 36 15.83 11.92 5.05
C GLY A 36 17.03 11.81 6.00
N GLY A 37 18.10 11.12 5.60
CA GLY A 37 19.32 10.97 6.41
C GLY A 37 19.16 10.02 7.59
N GLU A 38 20.13 10.08 8.50
CA GLU A 38 20.24 9.16 9.65
C GLU A 38 19.02 9.18 10.58
N VAL A 39 18.40 10.35 10.76
CA VAL A 39 17.25 10.53 11.66
C VAL A 39 16.01 9.74 11.22
N PHE A 40 15.93 9.35 9.95
CA PHE A 40 14.82 8.57 9.42
C PHE A 40 15.01 7.07 9.53
N LYS A 41 16.17 6.59 9.91
CA LYS A 41 16.42 5.15 10.08
C LYS A 41 15.55 4.54 11.16
N LEU A 42 15.07 3.32 10.90
CA LEU A 42 14.38 2.50 11.88
C LEU A 42 15.40 1.75 12.75
N THR A 43 15.02 1.56 13.98
CA THR A 43 15.65 0.59 14.88
C THR A 43 15.09 -0.82 14.64
N GLU A 44 15.74 -1.83 15.21
CA GLU A 44 15.30 -3.22 15.06
C GLU A 44 13.89 -3.46 15.65
N ASN A 45 13.54 -2.75 16.73
CA ASN A 45 12.23 -2.87 17.37
C ASN A 45 11.11 -2.16 16.60
N GLU A 46 11.47 -1.24 15.72
CA GLU A 46 10.51 -0.52 14.87
C GLU A 46 10.26 -1.23 13.52
N LEU A 47 11.06 -2.25 13.20
CA LEU A 47 10.90 -3.01 11.97
C LEU A 47 9.68 -3.93 12.08
N THR A 48 8.58 -3.50 11.53
CA THR A 48 7.33 -4.26 11.42
C THR A 48 6.90 -4.39 9.95
N PHE A 49 6.00 -5.32 9.67
CA PHE A 49 5.41 -5.45 8.34
C PHE A 49 4.73 -4.16 7.90
N ASP A 50 3.99 -3.50 8.79
CA ASP A 50 3.32 -2.23 8.49
C ASP A 50 4.31 -1.12 8.09
N ARG A 51 5.49 -1.09 8.71
CA ARG A 51 6.54 -0.13 8.32
C ARG A 51 7.07 -0.43 6.92
N ILE A 52 7.26 -1.69 6.56
CA ILE A 52 7.69 -2.10 5.21
C ILE A 52 6.62 -1.73 4.18
N VAL A 53 5.35 -2.02 4.48
CA VAL A 53 4.20 -1.68 3.62
C VAL A 53 4.09 -0.18 3.40
N ASN A 54 4.23 0.60 4.49
CA ASN A 54 4.17 2.05 4.40
C ASN A 54 5.34 2.63 3.60
N GLU A 55 6.55 2.09 3.78
CA GLU A 55 7.73 2.51 3.01
C GLU A 55 7.52 2.25 1.51
N ARG A 56 7.03 1.06 1.14
CA ARG A 56 6.70 0.75 -0.25
C ARG A 56 5.65 1.69 -0.82
N ARG A 57 4.61 2.00 -0.02
CA ARG A 57 3.54 2.91 -0.43
C ARG A 57 4.05 4.31 -0.74
N VAL A 58 4.98 4.81 0.06
CA VAL A 58 5.56 6.16 -0.10
C VAL A 58 6.56 6.18 -1.25
N GLU A 59 7.48 5.23 -1.28
CA GLU A 59 8.57 5.16 -2.24
C GLU A 59 8.08 4.91 -3.68
N LEU A 60 7.07 4.04 -3.83
CA LEU A 60 6.49 3.68 -5.13
C LEU A 60 5.17 4.42 -5.41
N ALA A 61 4.98 5.60 -4.80
CA ALA A 61 3.82 6.42 -5.06
C ALA A 61 3.75 6.82 -6.55
N PHE A 62 2.58 6.68 -7.16
CA PHE A 62 2.31 6.95 -8.58
C PHE A 62 2.95 5.97 -9.59
N GLU A 63 3.46 4.82 -9.12
CA GLU A 63 4.04 3.78 -9.97
C GLU A 63 3.10 2.55 -10.16
N ASP A 64 1.83 2.69 -9.83
CA ASP A 64 0.75 1.67 -9.94
C ASP A 64 0.99 0.36 -9.15
N HIS A 65 1.99 0.32 -8.27
CA HIS A 65 2.31 -0.87 -7.48
C HIS A 65 1.34 -1.16 -6.34
N ARG A 66 0.61 -0.16 -5.83
CA ARG A 66 -0.19 -0.30 -4.60
C ARG A 66 -1.26 -1.37 -4.70
N TYR A 67 -2.00 -1.41 -5.80
CA TYR A 67 -3.07 -2.37 -5.98
C TYR A 67 -2.54 -3.81 -6.06
N GLU A 68 -1.49 -4.02 -6.82
CA GLU A 68 -0.86 -5.34 -6.94
C GLU A 68 -0.22 -5.80 -5.62
N ASP A 69 0.39 -4.90 -4.86
CA ASP A 69 0.91 -5.20 -3.52
C ASP A 69 -0.21 -5.67 -2.58
N LEU A 70 -1.35 -4.98 -2.55
CA LEU A 70 -2.49 -5.37 -1.72
C LEU A 70 -3.07 -6.72 -2.12
N LYS A 71 -3.11 -7.02 -3.42
CA LYS A 71 -3.54 -8.33 -3.93
C LYS A 71 -2.60 -9.44 -3.50
N ARG A 72 -1.30 -9.29 -3.72
CA ARG A 72 -0.32 -10.33 -3.38
C ARG A 72 -0.18 -10.56 -1.88
N TRP A 73 -0.42 -9.55 -1.05
CA TRP A 73 -0.47 -9.68 0.41
C TRP A 73 -1.80 -10.22 0.92
N ARG A 74 -2.81 -10.36 0.07
CA ARG A 74 -4.17 -10.82 0.43
C ARG A 74 -4.86 -9.93 1.45
N VAL A 75 -4.68 -8.61 1.34
CA VAL A 75 -5.24 -7.62 2.26
C VAL A 75 -6.02 -6.52 1.53
N ALA A 76 -6.31 -6.69 0.24
CA ALA A 76 -7.01 -5.68 -0.53
C ALA A 76 -8.43 -5.44 -0.01
N ASP A 77 -9.13 -6.49 0.40
CA ASP A 77 -10.46 -6.44 0.98
C ASP A 77 -10.50 -5.74 2.34
N GLU A 78 -9.43 -5.84 3.13
CA GLU A 78 -9.37 -5.21 4.46
C GLU A 78 -8.85 -3.77 4.42
N TRP A 79 -7.79 -3.54 3.65
CA TRP A 79 -7.03 -2.28 3.74
C TRP A 79 -7.46 -1.22 2.74
N TRP A 80 -8.09 -1.63 1.66
CA TRP A 80 -8.59 -0.69 0.65
C TRP A 80 -10.11 -0.57 0.69
N PHE A 81 -10.79 -1.70 0.79
CA PHE A 81 -12.25 -1.77 0.79
C PHE A 81 -12.78 -1.80 2.22
N ASN A 82 -12.88 -0.63 2.83
CA ASN A 82 -13.16 -0.45 4.25
C ASN A 82 -14.63 -0.70 4.66
N ASP A 83 -15.52 -0.91 3.71
CA ASP A 83 -16.86 -1.43 3.96
C ASP A 83 -16.87 -2.95 3.72
N GLN A 84 -16.56 -3.70 4.75
CA GLN A 84 -16.43 -5.15 4.69
C GLN A 84 -17.74 -5.85 4.29
N ALA A 85 -18.90 -5.31 4.69
CA ALA A 85 -20.18 -5.91 4.41
C ALA A 85 -20.54 -5.86 2.91
N ASN A 86 -20.18 -4.79 2.23
CA ASN A 86 -20.47 -4.56 0.81
C ASN A 86 -19.24 -4.72 -0.08
N GLN A 87 -18.05 -4.98 0.50
CA GLN A 87 -16.77 -5.04 -0.20
C GLN A 87 -16.52 -3.79 -1.06
N THR A 88 -16.81 -2.62 -0.52
CA THR A 88 -16.69 -1.35 -1.21
C THR A 88 -15.72 -0.39 -0.52
N ALA A 89 -15.12 0.50 -1.29
CA ALA A 89 -14.31 1.59 -0.79
C ALA A 89 -14.76 2.93 -1.40
N THR A 90 -14.90 3.92 -0.53
CA THR A 90 -15.10 5.30 -0.96
C THR A 90 -13.75 5.99 -1.13
N ILE A 91 -13.51 6.58 -2.29
CA ILE A 91 -12.30 7.38 -2.53
C ILE A 91 -12.46 8.73 -1.85
N TYR A 92 -11.47 9.08 -1.04
CA TYR A 92 -11.36 10.39 -0.42
C TYR A 92 -10.19 11.17 -1.01
N VAL A 93 -10.36 12.47 -1.05
CA VAL A 93 -9.31 13.43 -1.44
C VAL A 93 -9.08 14.43 -0.30
N LEU A 94 -7.88 14.96 -0.21
CA LEU A 94 -7.57 16.08 0.66
C LEU A 94 -7.78 17.37 -0.14
N TRP A 95 -8.86 18.07 0.16
CA TRP A 95 -9.18 19.31 -0.53
C TRP A 95 -8.52 20.50 0.16
N PRO A 96 -7.72 21.30 -0.57
CA PRO A 96 -7.04 22.44 0.01
C PRO A 96 -7.98 23.63 0.18
N TYR A 97 -7.95 24.25 1.34
CA TYR A 97 -8.61 25.52 1.63
C TYR A 97 -7.59 26.52 2.15
N LYS A 98 -7.65 27.76 1.65
CA LYS A 98 -6.88 28.85 2.20
C LYS A 98 -7.73 29.61 3.21
N ILE A 99 -7.19 29.81 4.43
CA ILE A 99 -7.91 30.56 5.48
C ILE A 99 -7.89 32.03 5.12
N TYR A 100 -9.05 32.64 5.11
CA TYR A 100 -9.21 34.08 5.03
C TYR A 100 -9.68 34.60 6.38
N ALA A 101 -8.77 35.13 7.18
CA ALA A 101 -9.01 35.69 8.51
C ALA A 101 -8.07 36.90 8.78
N PRO A 102 -8.31 38.04 8.09
CA PRO A 102 -7.46 39.20 8.20
C PRO A 102 -7.26 39.64 9.67
N GLY A 103 -6.01 39.96 10.04
CA GLY A 103 -5.66 40.39 11.39
C GLY A 103 -5.35 39.21 12.36
N THR A 104 -5.43 37.94 11.92
CA THR A 104 -5.08 36.81 12.74
C THR A 104 -3.82 36.09 12.20
N PRO A 105 -3.07 35.36 13.06
CA PRO A 105 -1.93 34.53 12.61
C PRO A 105 -2.29 33.40 11.67
N GLU A 106 -3.57 33.04 11.55
CA GLU A 106 -4.07 31.98 10.70
C GLU A 106 -4.33 32.44 9.27
N ASN A 107 -4.38 33.77 9.05
CA ASN A 107 -4.67 34.30 7.71
C ASN A 107 -3.65 33.85 6.67
N GLY A 108 -4.15 33.31 5.57
CA GLY A 108 -3.33 32.83 4.46
C GLY A 108 -2.78 31.41 4.62
N LYS A 109 -2.96 30.76 5.77
CA LYS A 109 -2.56 29.36 5.94
C LYS A 109 -3.44 28.43 5.13
N TRP A 110 -2.84 27.33 4.67
CA TRP A 110 -3.56 26.25 4.01
C TRP A 110 -3.99 25.19 5.02
N ILE A 111 -5.25 24.76 4.90
CA ILE A 111 -5.78 23.58 5.58
C ILE A 111 -6.27 22.57 4.55
N TYR A 112 -6.22 21.28 4.90
CA TYR A 112 -6.67 20.20 4.05
C TYR A 112 -7.83 19.47 4.70
N ARG A 113 -8.96 19.40 4.02
CA ARG A 113 -10.15 18.68 4.51
C ARG A 113 -10.33 17.39 3.72
N LYS A 114 -10.55 16.28 4.44
CA LYS A 114 -10.91 15.01 3.83
C LYS A 114 -12.34 15.10 3.30
N MET A 115 -12.49 14.92 1.99
CA MET A 115 -13.78 14.95 1.30
C MET A 115 -13.92 13.74 0.39
N LYS A 116 -15.15 13.26 0.16
CA LYS A 116 -15.39 12.25 -0.87
C LYS A 116 -15.02 12.84 -2.23
N ALA A 117 -14.32 12.05 -3.04
CA ALA A 117 -14.02 12.46 -4.41
C ALA A 117 -15.33 12.63 -5.19
N GLN A 118 -15.55 13.83 -5.73
CA GLN A 118 -16.69 14.15 -6.57
C GLN A 118 -16.29 13.99 -8.05
N ASN A 119 -17.28 13.79 -8.92
CA ASN A 119 -17.12 13.75 -10.39
C ASN A 119 -16.46 12.50 -11.00
N ARG A 120 -16.51 11.35 -10.30
CA ARG A 120 -16.32 10.07 -11.00
C ARG A 120 -17.70 9.50 -11.39
N ALA A 121 -17.79 8.93 -12.59
CA ALA A 121 -19.03 8.35 -13.13
C ALA A 121 -19.67 7.28 -12.23
N SER A 122 -18.89 6.69 -11.31
CA SER A 122 -19.29 5.65 -10.37
C SER A 122 -19.39 6.15 -8.91
N ASN A 123 -19.65 7.43 -8.68
CA ASN A 123 -19.76 8.02 -7.34
C ASN A 123 -18.56 7.77 -6.42
N ALA A 124 -17.39 7.53 -6.96
CA ALA A 124 -16.16 7.26 -6.24
C ALA A 124 -16.24 6.02 -5.29
N ILE A 125 -17.13 5.09 -5.58
CA ILE A 125 -17.23 3.80 -4.89
C ILE A 125 -16.57 2.74 -5.76
N LEU A 126 -15.60 2.05 -5.19
CA LEU A 126 -14.96 0.90 -5.79
C LEU A 126 -15.51 -0.37 -5.11
N SER A 127 -15.73 -1.43 -5.86
CA SER A 127 -16.07 -2.74 -5.34
C SER A 127 -14.91 -3.70 -5.50
N PHE A 128 -14.80 -4.64 -4.60
CA PHE A 128 -13.83 -5.72 -4.65
C PHE A 128 -14.53 -7.03 -4.27
N ASN A 129 -14.19 -8.09 -4.95
CA ASN A 129 -14.59 -9.43 -4.57
C ASN A 129 -13.37 -10.36 -4.58
N ASN A 130 -13.48 -11.51 -3.92
CA ASN A 130 -12.35 -12.42 -3.75
C ASN A 130 -11.82 -12.99 -5.08
N THR A 131 -12.61 -12.98 -6.15
CA THR A 131 -12.15 -13.39 -7.48
C THR A 131 -11.08 -12.44 -8.03
N MET A 132 -11.13 -11.15 -7.65
CA MET A 132 -10.20 -10.12 -8.10
C MET A 132 -8.77 -10.28 -7.55
N TYR A 133 -8.55 -11.17 -6.59
CA TYR A 133 -7.20 -11.57 -6.19
C TYR A 133 -6.42 -12.28 -7.29
N TYR A 134 -7.15 -12.86 -8.25
CA TYR A 134 -6.57 -13.56 -9.39
C TYR A 134 -6.88 -12.79 -10.67
N ASN A 135 -5.97 -12.79 -11.61
CA ASN A 135 -6.24 -12.28 -12.94
C ASN A 135 -6.95 -13.37 -13.75
N ALA A 136 -7.99 -12.97 -14.49
CA ALA A 136 -8.64 -13.88 -15.43
C ALA A 136 -7.66 -14.29 -16.53
N TYR A 137 -7.68 -15.56 -16.92
CA TYR A 137 -7.00 -15.98 -18.13
C TYR A 137 -7.71 -15.40 -19.36
N PRO A 138 -6.97 -14.91 -20.37
CA PRO A 138 -7.58 -14.48 -21.63
C PRO A 138 -8.32 -15.66 -22.29
N MET A 139 -9.62 -15.53 -22.44
CA MET A 139 -10.50 -16.58 -22.94
C MET A 139 -10.23 -16.96 -24.42
N ASN A 140 -9.42 -16.18 -25.14
CA ASN A 140 -9.23 -16.33 -26.60
C ASN A 140 -8.04 -17.19 -27.00
N GLU A 141 -7.33 -17.79 -26.07
CA GLU A 141 -6.10 -18.51 -26.42
C GLU A 141 -6.33 -19.95 -26.93
N GLY A 142 -7.56 -20.41 -27.07
CA GLY A 142 -7.87 -21.69 -27.73
C GLY A 142 -7.07 -22.92 -27.27
N ASN A 143 -6.37 -22.80 -26.14
CA ASN A 143 -5.57 -23.90 -25.60
C ASN A 143 -6.44 -24.84 -24.76
N PRO A 144 -6.71 -26.07 -25.21
CA PRO A 144 -7.59 -27.01 -24.51
C PRO A 144 -7.05 -27.46 -23.15
N ASN A 145 -5.79 -27.14 -22.83
CA ASN A 145 -5.16 -27.49 -21.56
C ASN A 145 -5.25 -26.37 -20.53
N ILE A 146 -5.87 -25.23 -20.86
CA ILE A 146 -6.08 -24.14 -19.94
C ILE A 146 -7.50 -24.26 -19.36
N GLU A 147 -7.58 -24.65 -18.10
CA GLU A 147 -8.85 -24.60 -17.35
C GLU A 147 -9.13 -23.17 -16.89
N LYS A 148 -10.41 -22.82 -16.85
CA LYS A 148 -10.85 -21.56 -16.27
C LYS A 148 -10.37 -21.47 -14.82
N ASN A 149 -9.89 -20.32 -14.42
CA ASN A 149 -9.75 -20.03 -12.99
C ASN A 149 -11.11 -20.29 -12.31
N PRO A 150 -11.18 -21.19 -11.32
CA PRO A 150 -12.46 -21.60 -10.72
C PRO A 150 -13.23 -20.45 -10.06
N ASN A 151 -12.60 -19.30 -9.91
CA ASN A 151 -13.20 -18.13 -9.29
C ASN A 151 -13.57 -17.01 -10.30
N HIS A 152 -13.54 -17.30 -11.61
CA HIS A 152 -13.92 -16.35 -12.68
C HIS A 152 -14.98 -16.92 -13.60
#